data_8c062083759997948047eb6deeb7d27f
#
_entry.id   8c062083759997948047eb6deeb7d27f
#
_cell.length_a   1.000
_cell.length_b   1.000
_cell.length_c   1.000
_cell.angle_alpha   90.00
_cell.angle_beta   90.00
_cell.angle_gamma   90.00
#
_symmetry.space_group_name_H-M   'P 1'
#
loop_
_entity.id
_entity.type
_entity.pdbx_description
1 polymer ?
#
loop_
_entity_poly.entity_id
_entity_poly.type
_entity_poly.pdbx_seq_one_letter_code
_entity_poly.pdbx_strand_id
1 'polypeptide(L)'
;MTEQLKIAVGQYSDKGRKESNQDFHGLYVPKEPQLSSKGIAIGLADGISSSDVSQVAAQQAVTSFLEDYFCTSEAWSVRTSGERVLTATNSWLHAQTQQSQHRYDKDRGYVCTFSGLIIKSATAHVFHVGDARIYRLRGNDHEQLTEEHRVRVSSQQSYLARALGMDRKLDIDYQALPVEVGDLFFLATDGVYEHVAPAFVAATVAAANDLDAAAKTIVEAAYARGSTDNLTAQLLRIEALPKPEASEIYRQLAELPFPPLPEARMDFDGYRIEREIKGSSRSHVYLATDSETGQRVVDVLGKSSNLRRSCCRLQIGVEARFEGPGKTGRDRRIAGEHRFHVALAERDAGL
;
A
#
# COMPACT_ATOMS: atom_id res chain seq x y z
N MET A 1 1.72 0.41 -30.97
CA MET A 1 2.05 -0.66 -29.99
C MET A 1 1.87 -0.03 -28.63
N THR A 2 0.98 -0.58 -27.80
CA THR A 2 0.83 -0.13 -26.40
C THR A 2 2.13 -0.45 -25.67
N GLU A 3 2.75 0.55 -25.06
CA GLU A 3 3.90 0.33 -24.18
C GLU A 3 3.47 -0.55 -23.03
N GLN A 4 4.21 -1.63 -22.79
CA GLN A 4 3.98 -2.53 -21.67
C GLN A 4 4.87 -2.14 -20.48
N LEU A 5 4.47 -2.51 -19.28
CA LEU A 5 5.32 -2.38 -18.12
C LEU A 5 6.64 -3.13 -18.34
N LYS A 6 7.75 -2.40 -18.21
CA LYS A 6 9.11 -2.96 -18.27
C LYS A 6 9.92 -2.49 -17.07
N ILE A 7 10.70 -3.39 -16.55
CA ILE A 7 11.63 -3.13 -15.45
C ILE A 7 13.00 -3.70 -15.77
N ALA A 8 14.05 -3.11 -15.20
CA ALA A 8 15.34 -3.73 -15.02
C ALA A 8 15.48 -4.09 -13.54
N VAL A 9 16.07 -5.24 -13.24
CA VAL A 9 16.27 -5.71 -11.87
C VAL A 9 17.70 -6.17 -11.69
N GLY A 10 18.26 -5.90 -10.52
CA GLY A 10 19.51 -6.49 -10.05
C GLY A 10 19.35 -6.91 -8.61
N GLN A 11 19.92 -8.05 -8.26
CA GLN A 11 19.79 -8.59 -6.91
C GLN A 11 21.02 -9.39 -6.53
N TYR A 12 21.40 -9.26 -5.27
CA TYR A 12 22.52 -10.00 -4.71
C TYR A 12 22.29 -10.25 -3.22
N SER A 13 22.60 -11.46 -2.77
CA SER A 13 22.53 -11.87 -1.38
C SER A 13 23.77 -12.66 -1.00
N ASP A 14 24.30 -12.39 0.18
CA ASP A 14 25.46 -13.09 0.75
C ASP A 14 25.23 -13.35 2.24
N LYS A 15 25.72 -14.51 2.72
CA LYS A 15 25.64 -14.83 4.14
C LYS A 15 26.48 -13.92 5.05
N GLY A 16 27.37 -13.14 4.46
CA GLY A 16 28.29 -12.29 5.21
C GLY A 16 29.20 -13.09 6.13
N ARG A 17 29.26 -12.67 7.39
CA ARG A 17 30.06 -13.33 8.44
C ARG A 17 29.31 -14.39 9.23
N LYS A 18 28.04 -14.64 8.91
CA LYS A 18 27.21 -15.68 9.53
C LYS A 18 27.55 -17.07 8.97
N GLU A 19 27.17 -18.11 9.67
CA GLU A 19 27.32 -19.50 9.19
C GLU A 19 26.36 -19.82 8.07
N SER A 20 25.13 -19.33 8.14
CA SER A 20 24.06 -19.52 7.16
C SER A 20 23.50 -18.18 6.69
N ASN A 21 22.87 -18.19 5.51
CA ASN A 21 22.08 -17.06 5.04
C ASN A 21 20.63 -17.29 5.42
N GLN A 22 20.10 -16.43 6.29
CA GLN A 22 18.72 -16.47 6.75
C GLN A 22 17.84 -15.48 5.98
N ASP A 23 18.45 -14.64 5.13
CA ASP A 23 17.74 -13.81 4.17
C ASP A 23 17.21 -14.63 2.99
N PHE A 24 16.09 -14.22 2.44
CA PHE A 24 15.57 -14.72 1.19
C PHE A 24 14.96 -13.59 0.36
N HIS A 25 15.11 -13.66 -0.95
CA HIS A 25 14.58 -12.67 -1.87
C HIS A 25 14.12 -13.32 -3.17
N GLY A 26 13.27 -12.63 -3.89
CA GLY A 26 12.80 -13.13 -5.18
C GLY A 26 12.04 -12.07 -5.99
N LEU A 27 11.82 -12.40 -7.24
CA LEU A 27 11.10 -11.61 -8.23
C LEU A 27 10.24 -12.52 -9.08
N TYR A 28 9.05 -12.06 -9.43
CA TYR A 28 8.22 -12.71 -10.42
C TYR A 28 7.68 -11.71 -11.44
N VAL A 29 8.03 -11.95 -12.72
CA VAL A 29 7.57 -11.18 -13.88
C VAL A 29 6.67 -12.09 -14.72
N PRO A 30 5.36 -11.96 -14.62
CA PRO A 30 4.45 -12.82 -15.38
C PRO A 30 4.40 -12.42 -16.86
N LYS A 31 3.87 -13.31 -17.68
CA LYS A 31 3.50 -12.99 -19.08
C LYS A 31 2.08 -12.42 -19.12
N GLU A 32 1.72 -11.81 -20.25
CA GLU A 32 0.32 -11.44 -20.49
C GLU A 32 -0.60 -12.67 -20.48
N PRO A 33 -1.83 -12.55 -19.96
CA PRO A 33 -2.50 -11.33 -19.47
C PRO A 33 -2.19 -10.97 -18.00
N GLN A 34 -1.47 -11.80 -17.25
CA GLN A 34 -1.19 -11.56 -15.84
C GLN A 34 -0.32 -10.33 -15.60
N LEU A 35 0.58 -9.97 -16.52
CA LEU A 35 1.38 -8.75 -16.40
C LEU A 35 0.49 -7.50 -16.31
N SER A 36 -0.51 -7.41 -17.15
CA SER A 36 -1.46 -6.29 -17.12
C SER A 36 -2.42 -6.37 -15.92
N SER A 37 -2.93 -7.56 -15.58
CA SER A 37 -3.95 -7.73 -14.55
C SER A 37 -3.39 -7.73 -13.11
N LYS A 38 -2.16 -8.21 -12.91
CA LYS A 38 -1.52 -8.39 -11.59
C LYS A 38 -0.24 -7.58 -11.41
N GLY A 39 0.46 -7.19 -12.49
CA GLY A 39 1.74 -6.49 -12.42
C GLY A 39 2.92 -7.41 -12.18
N ILE A 40 4.00 -6.85 -11.61
CA ILE A 40 5.26 -7.51 -11.28
C ILE A 40 5.43 -7.49 -9.77
N ALA A 41 5.87 -8.60 -9.17
CA ALA A 41 6.08 -8.69 -7.73
C ALA A 41 7.55 -8.97 -7.40
N ILE A 42 8.06 -8.30 -6.39
CA ILE A 42 9.39 -8.51 -5.80
C ILE A 42 9.23 -8.60 -4.28
N GLY A 43 10.02 -9.43 -3.63
CA GLY A 43 9.96 -9.63 -2.18
C GLY A 43 11.31 -9.93 -1.57
N LEU A 44 11.47 -9.49 -0.33
CA LEU A 44 12.63 -9.64 0.52
C LEU A 44 12.16 -10.03 1.92
N ALA A 45 12.82 -10.99 2.54
CA ALA A 45 12.58 -11.39 3.92
C ALA A 45 13.90 -11.68 4.61
N ASP A 46 13.99 -11.29 5.88
CA ASP A 46 15.10 -11.53 6.79
C ASP A 46 14.61 -12.41 7.94
N GLY A 47 15.24 -13.55 8.10
CA GLY A 47 14.96 -14.51 9.17
C GLY A 47 15.66 -14.11 10.47
N ILE A 48 14.91 -14.06 11.60
CA ILE A 48 15.50 -13.67 12.87
C ILE A 48 16.70 -14.51 13.25
N SER A 49 17.81 -13.85 13.61
CA SER A 49 19.13 -14.50 13.87
C SER A 49 19.15 -15.49 15.04
N SER A 50 18.19 -15.38 15.98
CA SER A 50 18.07 -16.29 17.13
C SER A 50 17.48 -17.65 16.80
N SER A 51 16.88 -17.81 15.61
CA SER A 51 16.19 -19.03 15.18
C SER A 51 16.99 -19.81 14.14
N ASP A 52 17.07 -21.11 14.30
CA ASP A 52 17.65 -22.06 13.36
C ASP A 52 16.69 -22.48 12.22
N VAL A 53 15.41 -22.06 12.28
CA VAL A 53 14.37 -22.34 11.30
C VAL A 53 13.88 -21.07 10.57
N SER A 54 14.43 -19.92 10.88
CA SER A 54 14.01 -18.63 10.31
C SER A 54 14.33 -18.51 8.81
N GLN A 55 15.36 -19.19 8.32
CA GLN A 55 15.64 -19.30 6.89
C GLN A 55 14.46 -19.92 6.13
N VAL A 56 13.82 -20.96 6.71
CA VAL A 56 12.63 -21.58 6.11
C VAL A 56 11.46 -20.60 6.14
N ALA A 57 11.33 -19.81 7.21
CA ALA A 57 10.30 -18.79 7.30
C ALA A 57 10.48 -17.70 6.23
N ALA A 58 11.69 -17.18 6.06
CA ALA A 58 12.02 -16.18 5.06
C ALA A 58 11.75 -16.69 3.64
N GLN A 59 12.21 -17.90 3.32
CA GLN A 59 11.94 -18.53 2.04
C GLN A 59 10.45 -18.70 1.78
N GLN A 60 9.70 -19.23 2.75
CA GLN A 60 8.25 -19.45 2.59
C GLN A 60 7.51 -18.12 2.43
N ALA A 61 7.89 -17.08 3.18
CA ALA A 61 7.26 -15.78 3.09
C ALA A 61 7.37 -15.17 1.69
N VAL A 62 8.56 -15.18 1.11
CA VAL A 62 8.79 -14.64 -0.24
C VAL A 62 8.15 -15.52 -1.30
N THR A 63 8.34 -16.85 -1.23
CA THR A 63 7.78 -17.78 -2.23
C THR A 63 6.26 -17.71 -2.27
N SER A 64 5.59 -17.76 -1.11
CA SER A 64 4.13 -17.63 -1.05
C SER A 64 3.66 -16.28 -1.59
N PHE A 65 4.36 -15.19 -1.27
CA PHE A 65 3.99 -13.87 -1.80
C PHE A 65 4.09 -13.83 -3.32
N LEU A 66 5.15 -14.38 -3.89
CA LEU A 66 5.39 -14.36 -5.33
C LEU A 66 4.49 -15.35 -6.11
N GLU A 67 4.13 -16.49 -5.53
CA GLU A 67 3.33 -17.50 -6.21
C GLU A 67 1.84 -17.32 -5.94
N ASP A 68 1.42 -17.26 -4.67
CA ASP A 68 0.02 -17.22 -4.28
C ASP A 68 -0.66 -15.90 -4.65
N TYR A 69 0.08 -14.76 -4.67
CA TYR A 69 -0.46 -13.50 -5.12
C TYR A 69 -1.07 -13.59 -6.54
N PHE A 70 -0.37 -14.23 -7.46
CA PHE A 70 -0.84 -14.38 -8.83
C PHE A 70 -1.98 -15.41 -8.98
N CYS A 71 -2.18 -16.26 -7.98
CA CYS A 71 -3.31 -17.18 -7.90
C CYS A 71 -4.57 -16.55 -7.29
N THR A 72 -4.48 -15.34 -6.73
CA THR A 72 -5.65 -14.64 -6.18
C THR A 72 -6.59 -14.15 -7.30
N SER A 73 -7.87 -13.96 -6.94
CA SER A 73 -8.88 -13.46 -7.88
C SER A 73 -8.46 -12.11 -8.52
N GLU A 74 -8.65 -11.98 -9.83
CA GLU A 74 -8.43 -10.71 -10.55
C GLU A 74 -9.42 -9.60 -10.14
N ALA A 75 -10.56 -9.99 -9.55
CA ALA A 75 -11.53 -9.04 -8.99
C ALA A 75 -11.05 -8.36 -7.69
N TRP A 76 -10.00 -8.89 -7.07
CA TRP A 76 -9.44 -8.29 -5.85
C TRP A 76 -8.46 -7.18 -6.20
N SER A 77 -8.41 -6.16 -5.33
CA SER A 77 -7.37 -5.15 -5.41
C SER A 77 -5.99 -5.76 -5.11
N VAL A 78 -4.92 -5.09 -5.53
CA VAL A 78 -3.55 -5.47 -5.18
C VAL A 78 -3.40 -5.56 -3.66
N ARG A 79 -3.92 -4.56 -2.94
CA ARG A 79 -3.93 -4.55 -1.48
C ARG A 79 -4.59 -5.78 -0.88
N THR A 80 -5.83 -6.07 -1.28
CA THR A 80 -6.59 -7.22 -0.75
C THR A 80 -5.88 -8.54 -1.05
N SER A 81 -5.32 -8.70 -2.25
CA SER A 81 -4.58 -9.90 -2.64
C SER A 81 -3.33 -10.09 -1.79
N GLY A 82 -2.48 -9.05 -1.66
CA GLY A 82 -1.25 -9.10 -0.88
C GLY A 82 -1.50 -9.33 0.62
N GLU A 83 -2.44 -8.57 1.22
CA GLU A 83 -2.80 -8.74 2.64
C GLU A 83 -3.32 -10.15 2.95
N ARG A 84 -4.13 -10.75 2.06
CA ARG A 84 -4.64 -12.10 2.27
C ARG A 84 -3.56 -13.16 2.17
N VAL A 85 -2.66 -13.05 1.20
CA VAL A 85 -1.54 -13.98 1.06
C VAL A 85 -0.63 -13.89 2.29
N LEU A 86 -0.20 -12.69 2.67
CA LEU A 86 0.66 -12.51 3.84
C LEU A 86 0.00 -12.97 5.15
N THR A 87 -1.30 -12.75 5.32
CA THR A 87 -2.06 -13.25 6.48
C THR A 87 -2.13 -14.77 6.52
N ALA A 88 -2.32 -15.42 5.36
CA ALA A 88 -2.30 -16.88 5.26
C ALA A 88 -0.91 -17.44 5.58
N THR A 89 0.13 -16.86 5.01
CA THR A 89 1.54 -17.21 5.28
C THR A 89 1.88 -17.04 6.75
N ASN A 90 1.50 -15.92 7.36
CA ASN A 90 1.67 -15.68 8.80
C ASN A 90 1.00 -16.77 9.64
N SER A 91 -0.23 -17.14 9.30
CA SER A 91 -0.97 -18.18 10.02
C SER A 91 -0.28 -19.54 9.92
N TRP A 92 0.29 -19.85 8.76
CA TRP A 92 1.05 -21.07 8.56
C TRP A 92 2.35 -21.08 9.37
N LEU A 93 3.16 -20.01 9.29
CA LEU A 93 4.41 -19.88 10.04
C LEU A 93 4.17 -19.97 11.56
N HIS A 94 3.15 -19.26 12.04
CA HIS A 94 2.77 -19.33 13.46
C HIS A 94 2.37 -20.74 13.87
N ALA A 95 1.59 -21.46 13.05
CA ALA A 95 1.21 -22.84 13.30
C ALA A 95 2.43 -23.78 13.32
N GLN A 96 3.41 -23.59 12.41
CA GLN A 96 4.67 -24.35 12.41
C GLN A 96 5.43 -24.15 13.74
N THR A 97 5.55 -22.93 14.22
CA THR A 97 6.16 -22.64 15.52
C THR A 97 5.43 -23.37 16.65
N GLN A 98 4.08 -23.32 16.68
CA GLN A 98 3.27 -23.98 17.73
C GLN A 98 3.37 -25.52 17.70
N GLN A 99 3.65 -26.12 16.54
CA GLN A 99 3.81 -27.56 16.36
C GLN A 99 5.26 -28.03 16.54
N SER A 100 6.22 -27.12 16.62
CA SER A 100 7.65 -27.39 16.77
C SER A 100 8.08 -27.49 18.24
N GLN A 101 9.34 -27.84 18.43
CA GLN A 101 10.02 -27.75 19.76
C GLN A 101 10.10 -26.32 20.30
N HIS A 102 9.95 -25.30 19.44
CA HIS A 102 10.03 -23.87 19.76
C HIS A 102 8.70 -23.24 20.19
N ARG A 103 7.64 -24.04 20.41
CA ARG A 103 6.29 -23.55 20.75
C ARG A 103 6.22 -22.61 21.97
N TYR A 104 7.20 -22.66 22.86
CA TYR A 104 7.29 -21.82 24.07
C TYR A 104 8.31 -20.69 23.94
N ASP A 105 9.07 -20.64 22.83
CA ASP A 105 10.10 -19.65 22.59
C ASP A 105 9.92 -19.09 21.17
N LYS A 106 9.19 -17.98 21.07
CA LYS A 106 8.86 -17.35 19.77
C LYS A 106 10.11 -16.89 19.02
N ASP A 107 11.15 -16.50 19.76
CA ASP A 107 12.40 -15.99 19.18
C ASP A 107 13.25 -17.11 18.54
N ARG A 108 12.81 -18.35 18.65
CA ARG A 108 13.41 -19.52 18.00
C ARG A 108 12.48 -20.20 16.98
N GLY A 109 11.31 -19.62 16.77
CA GLY A 109 10.28 -20.16 15.87
C GLY A 109 10.48 -19.79 14.40
N TYR A 110 9.49 -20.11 13.59
CA TYR A 110 9.41 -19.74 12.17
C TYR A 110 9.01 -18.28 12.06
N VAL A 111 9.96 -17.37 12.24
CA VAL A 111 9.75 -15.94 12.26
C VAL A 111 10.70 -15.25 11.31
N CYS A 112 10.18 -14.32 10.51
CA CYS A 112 10.97 -13.48 9.60
C CYS A 112 10.30 -12.11 9.39
N THR A 113 11.09 -11.15 8.95
CA THR A 113 10.57 -9.89 8.39
C THR A 113 10.04 -10.13 6.98
N PHE A 114 9.33 -9.15 6.43
CA PHE A 114 8.92 -9.19 5.03
C PHE A 114 8.76 -7.77 4.48
N SER A 115 9.34 -7.52 3.32
CA SER A 115 9.13 -6.32 2.52
C SER A 115 8.87 -6.71 1.08
N GLY A 116 7.69 -6.36 0.57
CA GLY A 116 7.25 -6.68 -0.78
C GLY A 116 6.85 -5.45 -1.57
N LEU A 117 7.11 -5.45 -2.86
CA LEU A 117 6.74 -4.41 -3.79
C LEU A 117 6.05 -5.04 -5.00
N ILE A 118 4.87 -4.50 -5.35
CA ILE A 118 4.16 -4.86 -6.57
C ILE A 118 4.07 -3.62 -7.44
N ILE A 119 4.60 -3.71 -8.66
CA ILE A 119 4.43 -2.67 -9.66
C ILE A 119 3.31 -3.10 -10.61
N LYS A 120 2.22 -2.35 -10.60
CA LYS A 120 1.09 -2.57 -11.49
C LYS A 120 0.68 -1.28 -12.16
N SER A 121 0.60 -1.28 -13.50
CA SER A 121 0.35 -0.08 -14.29
C SER A 121 1.35 1.03 -13.92
N ALA A 122 0.92 2.17 -13.47
CA ALA A 122 1.76 3.29 -13.02
C ALA A 122 1.75 3.43 -11.47
N THR A 123 1.57 2.33 -10.73
CA THR A 123 1.50 2.35 -9.27
C THR A 123 2.41 1.31 -8.65
N ALA A 124 3.18 1.72 -7.65
CA ALA A 124 3.90 0.84 -6.74
C ALA A 124 3.05 0.59 -5.49
N HIS A 125 2.92 -0.67 -5.10
CA HIS A 125 2.22 -1.11 -3.90
C HIS A 125 3.24 -1.76 -2.96
N VAL A 126 3.47 -1.13 -1.83
CA VAL A 126 4.43 -1.56 -0.80
C VAL A 126 3.69 -2.29 0.30
N PHE A 127 4.20 -3.47 0.68
CA PHE A 127 3.77 -4.26 1.84
C PHE A 127 4.96 -4.44 2.76
N HIS A 128 4.80 -4.16 4.04
CA HIS A 128 5.92 -4.20 4.97
C HIS A 128 5.52 -4.73 6.35
N VAL A 129 6.37 -5.62 6.88
CA VAL A 129 6.33 -6.14 8.25
C VAL A 129 7.77 -6.40 8.69
N GLY A 130 8.26 -5.68 9.69
CA GLY A 130 9.61 -5.88 10.22
C GLY A 130 10.47 -4.63 10.13
N ASP A 131 11.74 -4.80 9.80
CA ASP A 131 12.75 -3.73 9.80
C ASP A 131 13.59 -3.65 8.54
N ALA A 132 13.35 -4.50 7.53
CA ALA A 132 13.92 -4.29 6.21
C ALA A 132 13.44 -2.97 5.60
N ARG A 133 14.22 -2.34 4.74
CA ARG A 133 13.88 -1.04 4.17
C ARG A 133 13.66 -1.09 2.68
N ILE A 134 12.66 -0.32 2.23
CA ILE A 134 12.45 0.00 0.82
C ILE A 134 12.64 1.50 0.65
N TYR A 135 13.50 1.86 -0.29
CA TYR A 135 13.72 3.24 -0.71
C TYR A 135 13.26 3.43 -2.14
N ARG A 136 12.75 4.62 -2.45
CA ARG A 136 12.61 5.12 -3.81
C ARG A 136 13.67 6.18 -4.06
N LEU A 137 14.45 6.02 -5.12
CA LEU A 137 15.44 6.96 -5.58
C LEU A 137 14.97 7.56 -6.91
N ARG A 138 14.80 8.88 -6.95
CA ARG A 138 14.40 9.64 -8.13
C ARG A 138 15.33 10.83 -8.30
N GLY A 139 16.28 10.73 -9.22
CA GLY A 139 17.35 11.73 -9.34
C GLY A 139 18.15 11.85 -8.05
N ASN A 140 18.13 13.04 -7.43
CA ASN A 140 18.79 13.30 -6.15
C ASN A 140 17.88 13.11 -4.93
N ASP A 141 16.61 12.76 -5.13
CA ASP A 141 15.66 12.52 -4.05
C ASP A 141 15.71 11.06 -3.63
N HIS A 142 15.84 10.84 -2.32
CA HIS A 142 15.94 9.53 -1.69
C HIS A 142 14.90 9.41 -0.60
N GLU A 143 13.79 8.76 -0.91
CA GLU A 143 12.65 8.60 -0.01
C GLU A 143 12.65 7.19 0.59
N GLN A 144 12.62 7.08 1.91
CA GLN A 144 12.38 5.81 2.59
C GLN A 144 10.87 5.57 2.65
N LEU A 145 10.42 4.44 2.12
CA LEU A 145 9.01 4.08 2.01
C LEU A 145 8.51 3.23 3.18
N THR A 146 9.39 2.62 3.95
CA THR A 146 9.03 1.73 5.06
C THR A 146 9.53 2.27 6.39
N GLU A 147 8.72 2.09 7.45
CA GLU A 147 9.12 2.39 8.82
C GLU A 147 9.47 1.09 9.56
N GLU A 148 10.56 1.11 10.34
CA GLU A 148 11.00 -0.07 11.07
C GLU A 148 10.07 -0.41 12.22
N HIS A 149 9.68 -1.67 12.32
CA HIS A 149 8.89 -2.18 13.44
C HIS A 149 9.80 -2.64 14.57
N ARG A 150 10.56 -1.72 15.14
CA ARG A 150 11.45 -1.98 16.27
C ARG A 150 11.05 -1.18 17.51
N VAL A 151 11.08 -1.83 18.67
CA VAL A 151 10.94 -1.18 19.98
C VAL A 151 12.32 -1.04 20.61
N ARG A 152 12.75 0.19 20.86
CA ARG A 152 13.99 0.48 21.59
C ARG A 152 13.71 0.44 23.09
N VAL A 153 14.35 -0.49 23.78
CA VAL A 153 14.28 -0.63 25.25
C VAL A 153 15.41 0.14 25.92
N SER A 154 16.55 0.29 25.24
CA SER A 154 17.68 1.10 25.69
C SER A 154 18.45 1.65 24.47
N SER A 155 19.50 2.46 24.73
CA SER A 155 20.38 2.97 23.65
C SER A 155 21.12 1.87 22.90
N GLN A 156 21.18 0.65 23.45
CA GLN A 156 21.95 -0.48 22.89
C GLN A 156 21.08 -1.71 22.60
N GLN A 157 19.80 -1.69 22.94
CA GLN A 157 18.92 -2.85 22.77
C GLN A 157 17.62 -2.43 22.08
N SER A 158 17.39 -3.01 20.92
CA SER A 158 16.12 -2.92 20.20
C SER A 158 15.61 -4.34 19.89
N TYR A 159 14.32 -4.50 19.94
CA TYR A 159 13.64 -5.75 19.61
C TYR A 159 12.67 -5.53 18.47
N LEU A 160 12.54 -6.53 17.64
CA LEU A 160 11.56 -6.55 16.57
C LEU A 160 10.14 -6.57 17.19
N ALA A 161 9.32 -5.60 16.82
CA ALA A 161 7.96 -5.44 17.35
C ALA A 161 6.91 -6.17 16.53
N ARG A 162 7.15 -6.34 15.23
CA ARG A 162 6.28 -7.03 14.29
C ARG A 162 7.09 -7.85 13.30
N ALA A 163 6.71 -9.12 13.11
CA ALA A 163 7.29 -10.03 12.13
C ALA A 163 6.24 -11.08 11.72
N LEU A 164 6.42 -11.68 10.55
CA LEU A 164 5.65 -12.85 10.13
C LEU A 164 5.94 -14.04 11.04
N GLY A 165 4.91 -14.78 11.42
CA GLY A 165 5.01 -15.95 12.28
C GLY A 165 5.12 -15.66 13.78
N MET A 166 5.40 -14.41 14.19
CA MET A 166 5.58 -14.00 15.57
C MET A 166 4.27 -14.10 16.36
N ASP A 167 3.19 -13.57 15.81
CA ASP A 167 1.87 -13.54 16.43
C ASP A 167 0.78 -14.04 15.49
N ARG A 168 -0.33 -14.50 16.07
CA ARG A 168 -1.47 -14.99 15.29
C ARG A 168 -2.10 -13.89 14.43
N LYS A 169 -2.15 -12.66 14.95
CA LYS A 169 -2.65 -11.49 14.22
C LYS A 169 -1.47 -10.77 13.60
N LEU A 170 -1.57 -10.45 12.32
CA LEU A 170 -0.58 -9.72 11.57
C LEU A 170 -1.10 -8.32 11.26
N ASP A 171 -0.32 -7.30 11.58
CA ASP A 171 -0.53 -5.93 11.14
C ASP A 171 0.50 -5.61 10.05
N ILE A 172 0.00 -5.38 8.83
CA ILE A 172 0.80 -5.12 7.64
C ILE A 172 0.74 -3.64 7.32
N ASP A 173 1.88 -2.99 7.19
CA ASP A 173 1.94 -1.65 6.65
C ASP A 173 1.79 -1.72 5.13
N TYR A 174 0.85 -0.94 4.61
CA TYR A 174 0.57 -0.87 3.19
C TYR A 174 0.49 0.58 2.72
N GLN A 175 1.17 0.86 1.62
CA GLN A 175 1.00 2.12 0.89
C GLN A 175 1.03 1.89 -0.62
N ALA A 176 0.39 2.81 -1.34
CA ALA A 176 0.41 2.85 -2.79
C ALA A 176 0.84 4.25 -3.25
N LEU A 177 1.77 4.30 -4.20
CA LEU A 177 2.32 5.55 -4.69
C LEU A 177 2.49 5.50 -6.23
N PRO A 178 2.34 6.64 -6.91
CA PRO A 178 2.57 6.71 -8.35
C PRO A 178 4.05 6.52 -8.66
N VAL A 179 4.34 5.86 -9.79
CA VAL A 179 5.70 5.67 -10.30
C VAL A 179 5.89 6.33 -11.66
N GLU A 180 7.13 6.68 -11.94
CA GLU A 180 7.56 7.28 -13.20
C GLU A 180 8.68 6.44 -13.82
N VAL A 181 8.86 6.56 -15.11
CA VAL A 181 10.01 5.95 -15.81
C VAL A 181 11.29 6.55 -15.28
N GLY A 182 12.22 5.68 -14.90
CA GLY A 182 13.49 6.05 -14.25
C GLY A 182 13.48 5.92 -12.72
N ASP A 183 12.33 5.75 -12.08
CA ASP A 183 12.28 5.45 -10.63
C ASP A 183 13.08 4.19 -10.34
N LEU A 184 13.91 4.26 -9.31
CA LEU A 184 14.70 3.14 -8.81
C LEU A 184 14.24 2.80 -7.40
N PHE A 185 13.77 1.57 -7.19
CA PHE A 185 13.49 1.03 -5.88
C PHE A 185 14.69 0.21 -5.39
N PHE A 186 15.07 0.45 -4.14
CA PHE A 186 16.11 -0.27 -3.44
C PHE A 186 15.54 -0.92 -2.21
N LEU A 187 15.54 -2.26 -2.17
CA LEU A 187 15.14 -3.07 -1.04
C LEU A 187 16.39 -3.65 -0.39
N ALA A 188 16.49 -3.57 0.93
CA ALA A 188 17.66 -4.06 1.65
C ALA A 188 17.31 -4.55 3.05
N THR A 189 18.03 -5.58 3.51
CA THR A 189 18.09 -6.00 4.91
C THR A 189 19.00 -5.09 5.71
N ASP A 190 18.91 -5.13 7.04
CA ASP A 190 19.67 -4.27 7.95
C ASP A 190 21.19 -4.44 7.80
N GLY A 191 21.64 -5.66 7.52
CA GLY A 191 23.05 -5.92 7.20
C GLY A 191 23.60 -5.07 6.05
N VAL A 192 22.74 -4.56 5.15
CA VAL A 192 23.13 -3.67 4.06
C VAL A 192 22.87 -2.21 4.40
N TYR A 193 21.62 -1.82 4.72
CA TYR A 193 21.28 -0.41 4.83
C TYR A 193 21.92 0.30 6.04
N GLU A 194 22.29 -0.41 7.08
CA GLU A 194 23.01 0.17 8.22
C GLU A 194 24.44 0.59 7.85
N HIS A 195 25.00 0.02 6.78
CA HIS A 195 26.38 0.23 6.35
C HIS A 195 26.53 1.06 5.07
N VAL A 196 25.45 1.21 4.27
CA VAL A 196 25.48 1.99 3.02
C VAL A 196 24.33 3.00 2.97
N ALA A 197 24.66 4.24 2.66
CA ALA A 197 23.66 5.30 2.51
C ALA A 197 22.99 5.24 1.11
N PRO A 198 21.73 5.69 0.97
CA PRO A 198 21.03 5.74 -0.32
C PRO A 198 21.80 6.52 -1.42
N ALA A 199 22.50 7.57 -1.06
CA ALA A 199 23.35 8.31 -2.01
C ALA A 199 24.49 7.46 -2.62
N PHE A 200 25.08 6.55 -1.82
CA PHE A 200 26.06 5.59 -2.33
C PHE A 200 25.42 4.60 -3.30
N VAL A 201 24.21 4.12 -2.99
CA VAL A 201 23.44 3.23 -3.87
C VAL A 201 23.17 3.92 -5.21
N ALA A 202 22.68 5.17 -5.20
CA ALA A 202 22.41 5.94 -6.42
C ALA A 202 23.67 6.11 -7.28
N ALA A 203 24.80 6.48 -6.66
CA ALA A 203 26.07 6.63 -7.35
C ALA A 203 26.58 5.31 -7.94
N THR A 204 26.43 4.20 -7.20
CA THR A 204 26.83 2.86 -7.65
C THR A 204 26.00 2.40 -8.85
N VAL A 205 24.68 2.61 -8.81
CA VAL A 205 23.78 2.28 -9.93
C VAL A 205 24.09 3.12 -11.18
N ALA A 206 24.41 4.41 -10.99
CA ALA A 206 24.77 5.29 -12.11
C ALA A 206 26.11 4.90 -12.78
N ALA A 207 27.03 4.30 -12.03
CA ALA A 207 28.35 3.88 -12.52
C ALA A 207 28.39 2.45 -13.05
N ALA A 208 27.39 1.61 -12.70
CA ALA A 208 27.38 0.19 -13.06
C ALA A 208 26.89 -0.06 -14.49
N ASN A 209 27.38 -1.11 -15.12
CA ASN A 209 26.93 -1.54 -16.45
C ASN A 209 25.53 -2.18 -16.41
N ASP A 210 25.22 -2.88 -15.31
CA ASP A 210 23.94 -3.52 -15.06
C ASP A 210 23.59 -3.48 -13.56
N LEU A 211 22.34 -3.80 -13.23
CA LEU A 211 21.86 -3.71 -11.85
C LEU A 211 22.33 -4.87 -10.97
N ASP A 212 22.64 -6.05 -11.53
CA ASP A 212 23.20 -7.16 -10.74
C ASP A 212 24.61 -6.82 -10.26
N ALA A 213 25.44 -6.24 -11.13
CA ALA A 213 26.76 -5.74 -10.74
C ALA A 213 26.67 -4.62 -9.70
N ALA A 214 25.67 -3.73 -9.82
CA ALA A 214 25.41 -2.70 -8.82
C ALA A 214 25.00 -3.30 -7.47
N ALA A 215 24.05 -4.23 -7.45
CA ALA A 215 23.59 -4.90 -6.22
C ALA A 215 24.75 -5.61 -5.52
N LYS A 216 25.60 -6.32 -6.28
CA LYS A 216 26.79 -6.98 -5.77
C LYS A 216 27.76 -5.99 -5.14
N THR A 217 28.07 -4.90 -5.84
CA THR A 217 28.97 -3.86 -5.34
C THR A 217 28.46 -3.22 -4.04
N ILE A 218 27.14 -3.02 -3.92
CA ILE A 218 26.51 -2.48 -2.72
C ILE A 218 26.69 -3.43 -1.54
N VAL A 219 26.41 -4.71 -1.73
CA VAL A 219 26.58 -5.76 -0.69
C VAL A 219 28.05 -5.91 -0.28
N GLU A 220 28.96 -5.97 -1.24
CA GLU A 220 30.40 -6.03 -0.96
C GLU A 220 30.90 -4.80 -0.19
N ALA A 221 30.37 -3.61 -0.50
CA ALA A 221 30.69 -2.38 0.23
C ALA A 221 30.17 -2.43 1.68
N ALA A 222 28.97 -2.96 1.91
CA ALA A 222 28.42 -3.14 3.27
C ALA A 222 29.27 -4.13 4.07
N TYR A 223 29.67 -5.24 3.47
CA TYR A 223 30.58 -6.21 4.07
C TYR A 223 31.92 -5.60 4.44
N ALA A 224 32.54 -4.84 3.51
CA ALA A 224 33.82 -4.18 3.73
C ALA A 224 33.74 -3.10 4.82
N ARG A 225 32.59 -2.46 5.01
CA ARG A 225 32.34 -1.46 6.07
C ARG A 225 32.05 -2.06 7.43
N GLY A 226 32.10 -3.39 7.55
CA GLY A 226 32.08 -4.06 8.83
C GLY A 226 30.74 -4.70 9.21
N SER A 227 29.80 -4.85 8.27
CA SER A 227 28.57 -5.60 8.54
C SER A 227 28.89 -7.00 9.07
N THR A 228 28.13 -7.43 10.08
CA THR A 228 28.27 -8.75 10.70
C THR A 228 27.07 -9.66 10.43
N ASP A 229 26.06 -9.15 9.69
CA ASP A 229 24.84 -9.86 9.39
C ASP A 229 24.80 -10.45 7.98
N ASN A 230 23.70 -11.12 7.65
CA ASN A 230 23.36 -11.49 6.29
C ASN A 230 23.14 -10.20 5.48
N LEU A 231 23.39 -10.24 4.20
CA LEU A 231 23.49 -9.06 3.35
C LEU A 231 22.65 -9.28 2.09
N THR A 232 21.53 -8.62 1.98
CA THR A 232 20.68 -8.75 0.79
C THR A 232 20.26 -7.38 0.27
N ALA A 233 20.45 -7.19 -1.04
CA ALA A 233 20.07 -5.99 -1.78
C ALA A 233 19.33 -6.36 -3.07
N GLN A 234 18.21 -5.73 -3.31
CA GLN A 234 17.46 -5.79 -4.57
C GLN A 234 17.28 -4.37 -5.12
N LEU A 235 17.48 -4.23 -6.42
CA LEU A 235 17.31 -3.01 -7.19
C LEU A 235 16.27 -3.26 -8.27
N LEU A 236 15.27 -2.40 -8.39
CA LEU A 236 14.26 -2.45 -9.43
C LEU A 236 14.12 -1.07 -10.06
N ARG A 237 14.43 -0.93 -11.35
CA ARG A 237 14.26 0.32 -12.10
C ARG A 237 13.09 0.19 -13.07
N ILE A 238 12.25 1.21 -13.09
CA ILE A 238 11.16 1.32 -14.06
C ILE A 238 11.71 1.78 -15.41
N GLU A 239 11.59 0.96 -16.46
CA GLU A 239 12.08 1.28 -17.79
C GLU A 239 10.97 1.77 -18.73
N ALA A 240 9.75 1.23 -18.59
CA ALA A 240 8.59 1.68 -19.34
C ALA A 240 7.31 1.45 -18.54
N LEU A 241 6.34 2.31 -18.71
CA LEU A 241 5.02 2.21 -18.11
C LEU A 241 3.95 2.10 -19.22
N PRO A 242 2.89 1.30 -18.99
CA PRO A 242 1.75 1.27 -19.89
C PRO A 242 1.03 2.63 -19.88
N LYS A 243 0.34 2.93 -20.97
CA LYS A 243 -0.53 4.11 -20.99
C LYS A 243 -1.64 3.93 -19.94
N PRO A 244 -1.95 4.97 -19.16
CA PRO A 244 -3.03 4.89 -18.17
C PRO A 244 -4.35 4.52 -18.84
N GLU A 245 -4.96 3.43 -18.42
CA GLU A 245 -6.32 3.08 -18.81
C GLU A 245 -7.32 3.80 -17.90
N ALA A 246 -8.44 4.26 -18.45
CA ALA A 246 -9.49 4.92 -17.68
C ALA A 246 -9.98 4.03 -16.50
N SER A 247 -10.04 2.72 -16.71
CA SER A 247 -10.38 1.72 -15.70
C SER A 247 -9.42 1.72 -14.48
N GLU A 248 -8.15 1.96 -14.72
CA GLU A 248 -7.12 2.01 -13.68
C GLU A 248 -7.21 3.31 -12.89
N ILE A 249 -7.42 4.44 -13.57
CA ILE A 249 -7.66 5.73 -12.90
C ILE A 249 -8.88 5.63 -11.98
N TYR A 250 -9.97 5.03 -12.46
CA TYR A 250 -11.16 4.80 -11.64
C TYR A 250 -10.88 3.85 -10.46
N ARG A 251 -10.01 2.86 -10.63
CA ARG A 251 -9.62 1.94 -9.55
C ARG A 251 -8.76 2.65 -8.50
N GLN A 252 -7.78 3.46 -8.92
CA GLN A 252 -6.95 4.27 -8.01
C GLN A 252 -7.80 5.27 -7.21
N LEU A 253 -8.71 5.97 -7.88
CA LEU A 253 -9.70 6.82 -7.22
C LEU A 253 -10.57 6.00 -6.25
N ALA A 254 -10.83 4.71 -6.56
CA ALA A 254 -11.59 3.81 -5.73
C ALA A 254 -10.84 3.31 -4.46
N GLU A 255 -9.53 3.38 -4.41
CA GLU A 255 -8.67 2.98 -3.28
C GLU A 255 -8.28 4.16 -2.36
N LEU A 256 -8.55 5.40 -2.77
CA LEU A 256 -8.32 6.56 -1.91
C LEU A 256 -9.14 6.43 -0.61
N PRO A 257 -8.54 6.76 0.53
CA PRO A 257 -9.29 6.78 1.79
C PRO A 257 -10.47 7.75 1.68
N PHE A 258 -11.56 7.43 2.34
CA PHE A 258 -12.67 8.38 2.43
C PHE A 258 -12.17 9.64 3.14
N PRO A 259 -12.50 10.82 2.62
CA PRO A 259 -12.24 12.06 3.36
C PRO A 259 -12.93 11.99 4.73
N PRO A 260 -12.38 12.64 5.75
CA PRO A 260 -13.05 12.79 7.03
C PRO A 260 -14.44 13.40 6.79
N LEU A 261 -15.42 13.02 7.63
CA LEU A 261 -16.77 13.59 7.52
C LEU A 261 -16.68 15.10 7.69
N PRO A 262 -17.22 15.88 6.73
CA PRO A 262 -17.17 17.33 6.83
C PRO A 262 -17.97 17.81 8.06
N GLU A 263 -17.37 18.74 8.81
CA GLU A 263 -18.02 19.41 9.92
C GLU A 263 -18.69 20.71 9.44
N ALA A 264 -19.65 21.19 10.23
CA ALA A 264 -20.31 22.46 9.94
C ALA A 264 -19.30 23.62 9.89
N ARG A 265 -19.40 24.46 8.88
CA ARG A 265 -18.52 25.59 8.54
C ARG A 265 -17.16 25.20 7.91
N MET A 266 -16.95 23.93 7.62
CA MET A 266 -15.76 23.47 6.90
C MET A 266 -15.92 23.77 5.40
N ASP A 267 -14.86 24.20 4.74
CA ASP A 267 -14.79 24.29 3.29
C ASP A 267 -14.34 22.93 2.75
N PHE A 268 -15.14 22.33 1.90
CA PHE A 268 -14.92 21.02 1.33
C PHE A 268 -15.21 21.05 -0.18
N ASP A 269 -14.19 20.81 -0.98
CA ASP A 269 -14.28 20.70 -2.47
C ASP A 269 -15.02 21.88 -3.13
N GLY A 270 -14.77 23.12 -2.69
CA GLY A 270 -15.41 24.32 -3.21
C GLY A 270 -16.80 24.66 -2.61
N TYR A 271 -17.22 23.90 -1.61
CA TYR A 271 -18.49 24.10 -0.91
C TYR A 271 -18.27 24.36 0.57
N ARG A 272 -18.96 25.34 1.10
CA ARG A 272 -19.01 25.62 2.53
C ARG A 272 -20.12 24.83 3.18
N ILE A 273 -19.79 23.86 4.01
CA ILE A 273 -20.76 23.00 4.70
C ILE A 273 -21.52 23.82 5.72
N GLU A 274 -22.84 23.89 5.61
CA GLU A 274 -23.68 24.56 6.58
C GLU A 274 -24.04 23.62 7.74
N ARG A 275 -24.54 22.44 7.42
CA ARG A 275 -24.90 21.39 8.39
C ARG A 275 -25.16 20.05 7.71
N GLU A 276 -25.08 18.99 8.47
CA GLU A 276 -25.59 17.68 8.08
C GLU A 276 -27.12 17.68 8.12
N ILE A 277 -27.76 17.18 7.05
CA ILE A 277 -29.23 17.01 6.98
C ILE A 277 -29.58 15.60 7.46
N LYS A 278 -28.82 14.59 7.01
CA LYS A 278 -29.08 13.19 7.33
C LYS A 278 -27.78 12.39 7.27
N GLY A 279 -27.51 11.57 8.30
CA GLY A 279 -26.42 10.60 8.35
C GLY A 279 -26.94 9.19 8.46
N SER A 280 -26.28 8.27 7.76
CA SER A 280 -26.49 6.83 7.89
C SER A 280 -25.15 6.09 7.83
N SER A 281 -25.15 4.79 8.07
CA SER A 281 -23.93 3.97 7.88
C SER A 281 -23.45 3.92 6.42
N ARG A 282 -24.29 4.33 5.46
CA ARG A 282 -24.00 4.23 4.02
C ARG A 282 -23.80 5.57 3.33
N SER A 283 -24.41 6.66 3.84
CA SER A 283 -24.32 7.98 3.22
C SER A 283 -24.57 9.10 4.21
N HIS A 284 -23.98 10.24 3.96
CA HIS A 284 -24.21 11.49 4.67
C HIS A 284 -24.69 12.53 3.67
N VAL A 285 -25.70 13.29 4.03
CA VAL A 285 -26.31 14.33 3.21
C VAL A 285 -26.09 15.67 3.92
N TYR A 286 -25.47 16.61 3.23
CA TYR A 286 -25.13 17.93 3.77
C TYR A 286 -25.87 19.03 3.04
N LEU A 287 -26.26 20.06 3.76
CA LEU A 287 -26.57 21.36 3.19
C LEU A 287 -25.26 22.16 3.11
N ALA A 288 -24.96 22.66 1.95
CA ALA A 288 -23.76 23.44 1.70
C ALA A 288 -24.05 24.65 0.80
N THR A 289 -23.17 25.63 0.85
CA THR A 289 -23.19 26.79 -0.05
C THR A 289 -22.01 26.68 -1.00
N ASP A 290 -22.26 26.74 -2.28
CA ASP A 290 -21.25 26.81 -3.33
C ASP A 290 -20.45 28.11 -3.17
N SER A 291 -19.13 28.02 -3.01
CA SER A 291 -18.26 29.16 -2.71
C SER A 291 -18.08 30.11 -3.91
N GLU A 292 -18.31 29.63 -5.14
CA GLU A 292 -18.19 30.46 -6.36
C GLU A 292 -19.51 31.16 -6.67
N THR A 293 -20.65 30.45 -6.57
CA THR A 293 -21.95 30.98 -6.98
C THR A 293 -22.78 31.54 -5.83
N GLY A 294 -22.43 31.20 -4.59
CA GLY A 294 -23.20 31.56 -3.39
C GLY A 294 -24.53 30.83 -3.27
N GLN A 295 -24.80 29.84 -4.14
CA GLN A 295 -26.06 29.08 -4.11
C GLN A 295 -26.04 27.98 -3.07
N ARG A 296 -27.19 27.74 -2.44
CA ARG A 296 -27.37 26.61 -1.56
C ARG A 296 -27.57 25.32 -2.35
N VAL A 297 -26.82 24.29 -1.97
CA VAL A 297 -26.86 22.97 -2.61
C VAL A 297 -27.00 21.88 -1.56
N VAL A 298 -27.50 20.73 -1.98
CA VAL A 298 -27.50 19.52 -1.17
C VAL A 298 -26.43 18.60 -1.73
N ASP A 299 -25.43 18.30 -0.92
CA ASP A 299 -24.34 17.39 -1.28
C ASP A 299 -24.49 16.05 -0.57
N VAL A 300 -24.20 14.95 -1.27
CA VAL A 300 -24.38 13.58 -0.76
C VAL A 300 -23.02 12.85 -0.81
N LEU A 301 -22.48 12.54 0.37
CA LEU A 301 -21.29 11.72 0.52
C LEU A 301 -21.70 10.27 0.79
N GLY A 302 -21.40 9.36 -0.13
CA GLY A 302 -21.71 7.93 0.01
C GLY A 302 -20.60 7.14 0.68
N LYS A 303 -20.94 6.31 1.67
CA LYS A 303 -20.08 5.25 2.22
C LYS A 303 -20.49 3.92 1.61
N SER A 304 -20.09 3.59 0.39
CA SER A 304 -20.44 2.27 -0.15
C SER A 304 -19.20 1.54 -0.66
N SER A 305 -18.97 0.37 -0.09
CA SER A 305 -18.01 -0.62 -0.58
C SER A 305 -18.45 -1.28 -1.91
N ASN A 306 -19.68 -1.06 -2.36
CA ASN A 306 -20.28 -1.75 -3.52
C ASN A 306 -20.93 -0.85 -4.58
N LEU A 307 -20.98 0.46 -4.39
CA LEU A 307 -21.37 1.37 -5.45
C LEU A 307 -20.12 2.07 -5.98
N ARG A 308 -19.92 1.91 -7.29
CA ARG A 308 -18.92 2.64 -8.05
C ARG A 308 -18.92 4.09 -7.57
N ARG A 309 -17.76 4.54 -7.13
CA ARG A 309 -17.53 5.88 -6.62
C ARG A 309 -18.01 6.89 -7.65
N SER A 310 -19.15 7.42 -7.36
CA SER A 310 -19.52 8.73 -7.82
C SER A 310 -19.70 9.54 -6.53
N CYS A 311 -18.90 10.57 -6.34
CA CYS A 311 -19.45 11.77 -5.77
C CYS A 311 -20.62 12.10 -6.67
N CYS A 312 -21.80 11.51 -6.42
CA CYS A 312 -23.01 11.87 -7.14
C CYS A 312 -23.37 13.26 -6.61
N ARG A 313 -22.85 14.25 -7.31
CA ARG A 313 -23.22 15.64 -7.16
C ARG A 313 -24.66 15.76 -7.64
N LEU A 314 -25.59 15.66 -6.71
CA LEU A 314 -26.97 16.05 -6.93
C LEU A 314 -27.08 17.56 -6.63
N GLN A 315 -26.94 18.40 -7.65
CA GLN A 315 -27.35 19.78 -7.55
C GLN A 315 -28.88 19.82 -7.54
N ILE A 316 -29.46 19.90 -6.37
CA ILE A 316 -30.88 20.24 -6.24
C ILE A 316 -30.92 21.73 -5.90
N GLY A 317 -31.25 22.55 -6.87
CA GLY A 317 -31.62 23.94 -6.63
C GLY A 317 -32.85 23.96 -5.72
N VAL A 318 -32.67 24.33 -4.46
CA VAL A 318 -33.79 24.48 -3.53
C VAL A 318 -34.29 25.90 -3.66
N GLU A 319 -35.22 26.14 -4.58
CA GLU A 319 -36.20 27.21 -4.41
C GLU A 319 -37.21 26.81 -3.31
N ALA A 320 -36.79 26.87 -2.07
CA ALA A 320 -37.74 26.75 -0.94
C ALA A 320 -38.25 28.14 -0.61
N ARG A 321 -39.44 28.48 -1.11
CA ARG A 321 -40.24 29.54 -0.52
C ARG A 321 -40.63 29.13 0.90
N PHE A 322 -39.96 29.69 1.88
CA PHE A 322 -40.43 29.68 3.25
C PHE A 322 -41.54 30.75 3.39
N GLU A 323 -42.80 30.34 3.30
CA GLU A 323 -43.87 31.14 3.83
C GLU A 323 -43.83 31.07 5.36
N GLY A 324 -43.75 32.23 5.97
CA GLY A 324 -43.67 32.39 7.41
C GLY A 324 -44.99 31.93 8.11
N PRO A 325 -44.98 31.74 9.43
CA PRO A 325 -46.09 31.14 10.15
C PRO A 325 -47.29 32.06 10.27
N GLY A 326 -48.33 31.76 9.49
CA GLY A 326 -49.69 32.26 9.72
C GLY A 326 -50.39 31.44 10.80
N LYS A 327 -50.95 32.12 11.78
CA LYS A 327 -51.65 31.58 12.95
C LYS A 327 -52.92 30.80 12.59
N THR A 328 -53.20 29.78 13.43
CA THR A 328 -54.46 29.20 13.86
C THR A 328 -54.92 27.88 13.19
N GLY A 329 -55.07 26.88 14.03
CA GLY A 329 -56.27 26.03 14.08
C GLY A 329 -56.09 24.53 13.75
N ARG A 330 -56.06 23.73 14.82
CA ARG A 330 -56.58 22.35 14.94
C ARG A 330 -56.10 21.23 14.00
N ASP A 331 -55.48 20.26 14.65
CA ASP A 331 -55.50 18.82 14.41
C ASP A 331 -55.88 18.31 13.02
N ARG A 332 -54.86 17.71 12.36
CA ARG A 332 -55.04 16.42 11.66
C ARG A 332 -53.68 15.84 11.34
N ARG A 333 -53.44 14.58 11.80
CA ARG A 333 -52.34 13.73 11.33
C ARG A 333 -52.42 13.60 9.82
N ILE A 334 -51.34 13.98 9.13
CA ILE A 334 -51.13 13.59 7.75
C ILE A 334 -49.71 13.06 7.68
N ALA A 335 -49.61 11.73 7.50
CA ALA A 335 -48.44 11.08 7.04
C ALA A 335 -48.18 11.53 5.59
N GLY A 336 -47.19 12.40 5.41
CA GLY A 336 -46.75 12.85 4.09
C GLY A 336 -45.48 12.12 3.70
N GLU A 337 -45.61 11.06 2.91
CA GLU A 337 -44.50 10.53 2.13
C GLU A 337 -44.06 11.57 1.10
N HIS A 338 -42.99 12.28 1.34
CA HIS A 338 -42.35 13.09 0.31
C HIS A 338 -41.55 12.16 -0.61
N ARG A 339 -42.15 11.82 -1.74
CA ARG A 339 -41.45 11.25 -2.90
C ARG A 339 -40.56 12.35 -3.52
N PHE A 340 -39.27 12.24 -3.36
CA PHE A 340 -38.33 13.07 -4.09
C PHE A 340 -38.17 12.50 -5.50
N HIS A 341 -38.60 13.23 -6.52
CA HIS A 341 -38.27 12.96 -7.89
C HIS A 341 -36.83 13.47 -8.17
N VAL A 342 -35.92 12.55 -8.39
CA VAL A 342 -34.53 12.85 -8.78
C VAL A 342 -34.49 12.98 -10.30
N ALA A 343 -34.27 14.17 -10.81
CA ALA A 343 -33.91 14.36 -12.20
C ALA A 343 -32.38 14.26 -12.32
N LEU A 344 -31.90 13.21 -12.96
CA LEU A 344 -30.51 13.06 -13.35
C LEU A 344 -30.22 13.99 -14.52
N ALA A 345 -29.48 15.05 -14.30
CA ALA A 345 -28.83 15.80 -15.37
C ALA A 345 -27.43 15.25 -15.58
N GLU A 346 -27.28 14.42 -16.59
CA GLU A 346 -25.96 14.07 -17.14
C GLU A 346 -25.39 15.34 -17.80
N ARG A 347 -24.31 15.87 -17.26
CA ARG A 347 -23.44 16.77 -18.00
C ARG A 347 -22.35 15.95 -18.65
N ASP A 348 -22.36 15.94 -19.95
CA ASP A 348 -21.29 15.50 -20.82
C ASP A 348 -19.98 16.17 -20.40
N ALA A 349 -18.99 15.38 -20.02
CA ALA A 349 -17.62 15.81 -19.91
C ALA A 349 -17.03 15.80 -21.34
N GLY A 350 -17.05 16.93 -21.98
CA GLY A 350 -16.25 17.19 -23.16
C GLY A 350 -14.86 17.66 -22.78
N LEU A 351 -13.85 17.00 -23.37
CA LEU A 351 -12.40 17.20 -23.40
C LEU A 351 -11.60 16.53 -22.33
#